data_43643739f967316faf75cc3b5321c581
#
_entry.id   43643739f967316faf75cc3b5321c581
#
_cell.length_a   1.000
_cell.length_b   1.000
_cell.length_c   1.000
_cell.angle_alpha   90.00
_cell.angle_beta   90.00
_cell.angle_gamma   90.00
#
_symmetry.space_group_name_H-M   'P 1'
#
loop_
_entity.id
_entity.type
_entity.pdbx_description
1 polymer ?
#
loop_
_entity_poly.entity_id
_entity_poly.type
_entity_poly.pdbx_seq_one_letter_code
_entity_poly.pdbx_strand_id
1 'polypeptide(L)'
;MERLDELMQRIDKFNKDRDWNQFLTPVNLAKSISIEANELLECYQWNDDADIADVKEELADVMNYCLQMCKVLNVNPIDIIYAKMDKTEKKYPVDKAKGVSTKYDKLWLSSIS
;
A
#
# COMPACT_ATOMS: atom_id res chain seq x y z
N MET A 1 11.56 12.71 6.64
CA MET A 1 12.43 11.56 6.81
C MET A 1 13.34 11.44 5.63
N GLU A 2 14.62 11.56 5.92
CA GLU A 2 15.64 11.67 4.86
C GLU A 2 15.67 10.46 3.94
N ARG A 3 15.61 9.23 4.48
CA ARG A 3 15.68 8.02 3.66
C ARG A 3 14.48 7.84 2.73
N LEU A 4 13.29 8.19 3.19
CA LEU A 4 12.11 8.13 2.33
C LEU A 4 12.19 9.18 1.23
N ASP A 5 12.61 10.41 1.59
CA ASP A 5 12.76 11.48 0.61
C ASP A 5 13.82 11.13 -0.44
N GLU A 6 14.95 10.58 -0.02
CA GLU A 6 15.99 10.11 -0.93
C GLU A 6 15.50 9.03 -1.88
N LEU A 7 14.74 8.06 -1.36
CA LEU A 7 14.14 7.01 -2.18
C LEU A 7 13.17 7.59 -3.21
N MET A 8 12.29 8.48 -2.78
CA MET A 8 11.33 9.11 -3.70
C MET A 8 12.01 9.94 -4.76
N GLN A 9 13.09 10.64 -4.42
CA GLN A 9 13.91 11.38 -5.39
C GLN A 9 14.57 10.45 -6.40
N ARG A 10 15.08 9.31 -5.96
CA ARG A 10 15.68 8.31 -6.84
C ARG A 10 14.67 7.73 -7.83
N ILE A 11 13.47 7.44 -7.36
CA ILE A 11 12.37 6.95 -8.21
C ILE A 11 12.00 8.02 -9.24
N ASP A 12 11.87 9.26 -8.80
CA ASP A 12 11.54 10.38 -9.68
C ASP A 12 12.61 10.58 -10.77
N LYS A 13 13.88 10.56 -10.38
CA LYS A 13 14.98 10.66 -11.32
C LYS A 13 14.96 9.53 -12.35
N PHE A 14 14.70 8.30 -11.91
CA PHE A 14 14.56 7.15 -12.79
C PHE A 14 13.50 7.40 -13.87
N ASN A 15 12.35 7.90 -13.47
CA ASN A 15 11.25 8.17 -14.39
C ASN A 15 11.53 9.36 -15.31
N LYS A 16 12.16 10.41 -14.79
CA LYS A 16 12.54 11.60 -15.58
C LYS A 16 13.57 11.24 -16.64
N ASP A 17 14.59 10.48 -16.28
CA ASP A 17 15.65 10.09 -17.21
C ASP A 17 15.10 9.31 -18.41
N ARG A 18 13.97 8.63 -18.24
CA ARG A 18 13.33 7.80 -19.26
C ARG A 18 12.11 8.47 -19.90
N ASP A 19 11.80 9.68 -19.48
CA ASP A 19 10.62 10.43 -19.94
C ASP A 19 9.32 9.65 -19.72
N TRP A 20 9.25 8.93 -18.59
CA TRP A 20 8.10 8.11 -18.24
C TRP A 20 7.03 8.86 -17.44
N ASN A 21 7.37 10.04 -16.88
CA ASN A 21 6.41 10.82 -16.08
C ASN A 21 5.15 11.16 -16.87
N GLN A 22 5.25 11.29 -18.20
CA GLN A 22 4.10 11.55 -19.07
C GLN A 22 3.04 10.44 -19.01
N PHE A 23 3.42 9.22 -18.64
CA PHE A 23 2.51 8.06 -18.56
C PHE A 23 2.00 7.81 -17.14
N LEU A 24 2.55 8.47 -16.14
CA LEU A 24 2.29 8.19 -14.72
C LEU A 24 1.14 9.06 -14.20
N THR A 25 -0.05 8.80 -14.72
CA THR A 25 -1.29 9.41 -14.22
C THR A 25 -1.80 8.62 -13.02
N PRO A 26 -2.66 9.22 -12.17
CA PRO A 26 -3.28 8.48 -11.07
C PRO A 26 -3.99 7.21 -11.52
N VAL A 27 -4.69 7.24 -12.63
CA VAL A 27 -5.40 6.06 -13.16
C VAL A 27 -4.41 4.96 -13.55
N ASN A 28 -3.36 5.32 -14.29
CA ASN A 28 -2.35 4.34 -14.72
C ASN A 28 -1.59 3.77 -13.53
N LEU A 29 -1.28 4.59 -12.53
CA LEU A 29 -0.63 4.13 -11.32
C LEU A 29 -1.53 3.20 -10.49
N ALA A 30 -2.83 3.50 -10.39
CA ALA A 30 -3.77 2.61 -9.73
C ALA A 30 -3.84 1.24 -10.41
N LYS A 31 -3.84 1.23 -11.74
CA LYS A 31 -3.77 -0.02 -12.52
C LYS A 31 -2.49 -0.79 -12.24
N SER A 32 -1.35 -0.10 -12.22
CA SER A 32 -0.05 -0.73 -11.94
C SER A 32 0.01 -1.31 -10.54
N ILE A 33 -0.52 -0.62 -9.54
CA ILE A 33 -0.60 -1.13 -8.17
C ILE A 33 -1.39 -2.44 -8.14
N SER A 34 -2.54 -2.49 -8.82
CA SER A 34 -3.38 -3.68 -8.87
C SER A 34 -2.68 -4.85 -9.56
N ILE A 35 -2.01 -4.59 -10.69
CA ILE A 35 -1.27 -5.60 -11.44
C ILE A 35 -0.14 -6.17 -10.58
N GLU A 36 0.66 -5.31 -9.95
CA GLU A 36 1.77 -5.76 -9.12
C GLU A 36 1.28 -6.50 -7.86
N ALA A 37 0.16 -6.09 -7.28
CA ALA A 37 -0.46 -6.82 -6.18
C ALA A 37 -0.86 -8.24 -6.60
N ASN A 38 -1.32 -8.43 -7.82
CA ASN A 38 -1.62 -9.75 -8.37
C ASN A 38 -0.36 -10.59 -8.54
N GLU A 39 0.75 -9.99 -8.97
CA GLU A 39 2.02 -10.70 -9.08
C GLU A 39 2.54 -11.15 -7.72
N LEU A 40 2.34 -10.34 -6.68
CA LEU A 40 2.61 -10.75 -5.31
C LEU A 40 1.74 -11.95 -4.91
N LEU A 41 0.46 -11.91 -5.24
CA LEU A 41 -0.46 -13.04 -4.99
C LEU A 41 0.00 -14.30 -5.72
N GLU A 42 0.48 -14.18 -6.95
CA GLU A 42 0.95 -15.31 -7.75
C GLU A 42 2.12 -16.05 -7.10
N CYS A 43 2.93 -15.38 -6.26
CA CYS A 43 3.98 -16.05 -5.50
C CYS A 43 3.42 -17.19 -4.62
N TYR A 44 2.17 -17.07 -4.20
CA TYR A 44 1.48 -18.02 -3.31
C TYR A 44 0.45 -18.89 -4.03
N GLN A 45 0.36 -18.81 -5.36
CA GLN A 45 -0.71 -19.46 -6.11
C GLN A 45 -0.79 -20.96 -5.89
N TRP A 46 0.36 -21.63 -5.84
CA TRP A 46 0.44 -23.08 -5.75
C TRP A 46 1.01 -23.60 -4.44
N ASN A 47 1.50 -22.69 -3.58
CA ASN A 47 2.20 -23.06 -2.35
C ASN A 47 2.12 -21.91 -1.34
N ASP A 48 1.67 -22.22 -0.13
CA ASP A 48 1.62 -21.23 0.95
C ASP A 48 3.04 -20.81 1.42
N ASP A 49 4.07 -21.61 1.12
CA ASP A 49 5.47 -21.32 1.41
C ASP A 49 6.18 -20.80 0.16
N ALA A 50 5.90 -19.55 -0.21
CA ALA A 50 6.55 -18.91 -1.35
C ALA A 50 8.02 -18.61 -1.07
N ASP A 51 8.84 -18.55 -2.13
CA ASP A 51 10.23 -18.12 -2.01
C ASP A 51 10.26 -16.65 -1.56
N ILE A 52 10.90 -16.39 -0.42
CA ILE A 52 10.94 -15.05 0.16
C ILE A 52 11.64 -14.05 -0.77
N ALA A 53 12.60 -14.47 -1.58
CA ALA A 53 13.27 -13.60 -2.53
C ALA A 53 12.29 -13.06 -3.58
N ASP A 54 11.43 -13.93 -4.11
CA ASP A 54 10.38 -13.53 -5.07
C ASP A 54 9.35 -12.61 -4.42
N VAL A 55 8.93 -12.93 -3.20
CA VAL A 55 7.96 -12.12 -2.44
C VAL A 55 8.50 -10.71 -2.22
N LYS A 56 9.78 -10.58 -1.84
CA LYS A 56 10.41 -9.27 -1.63
C LYS A 56 10.41 -8.43 -2.90
N GLU A 57 10.70 -9.03 -4.05
CA GLU A 57 10.71 -8.29 -5.32
C GLU A 57 9.32 -7.79 -5.68
N GLU A 58 8.32 -8.64 -5.59
CA GLU A 58 6.95 -8.26 -5.93
C GLU A 58 6.37 -7.26 -4.92
N LEU A 59 6.67 -7.42 -3.64
CA LEU A 59 6.26 -6.46 -2.62
C LEU A 59 6.91 -5.09 -2.87
N ALA A 60 8.20 -5.07 -3.25
CA ALA A 60 8.91 -3.84 -3.58
C ALA A 60 8.24 -3.10 -4.76
N ASP A 61 7.80 -3.83 -5.76
CA ASP A 61 7.11 -3.24 -6.92
C ASP A 61 5.78 -2.61 -6.51
N VAL A 62 4.99 -3.28 -5.67
CA VAL A 62 3.73 -2.72 -5.14
C VAL A 62 4.00 -1.42 -4.40
N MET A 63 4.96 -1.43 -3.48
CA MET A 63 5.29 -0.26 -2.67
C MET A 63 5.83 0.89 -3.52
N ASN A 64 6.66 0.58 -4.52
CA ASN A 64 7.20 1.58 -5.44
C ASN A 64 6.09 2.33 -6.17
N TYR A 65 5.14 1.63 -6.74
CA TYR A 65 4.00 2.29 -7.42
C TYR A 65 3.11 3.06 -6.44
N CYS A 66 2.97 2.60 -5.20
CA CYS A 66 2.26 3.36 -4.18
C CYS A 66 2.96 4.69 -3.88
N LEU A 67 4.29 4.71 -3.78
CA LEU A 67 5.06 5.93 -3.57
C LEU A 67 4.94 6.89 -4.76
N GLN A 68 4.93 6.35 -5.98
CA GLN A 68 4.73 7.15 -7.18
C GLN A 68 3.34 7.77 -7.21
N MET A 69 2.32 7.03 -6.77
CA MET A 69 0.97 7.58 -6.64
C MET A 69 0.94 8.75 -5.64
N CYS A 70 1.61 8.61 -4.50
CA CYS A 70 1.71 9.69 -3.52
C CYS A 70 2.34 10.94 -4.12
N LYS A 71 3.38 10.78 -4.93
CA LYS A 71 4.02 11.91 -5.60
C LYS A 71 3.07 12.62 -6.56
N VAL A 72 2.40 11.87 -7.41
CA VAL A 72 1.47 12.43 -8.41
C VAL A 72 0.31 13.17 -7.74
N LEU A 73 -0.19 12.65 -6.63
CA LEU A 73 -1.26 13.27 -5.85
C LEU A 73 -0.75 14.38 -4.92
N ASN A 74 0.56 14.59 -4.86
CA ASN A 74 1.21 15.55 -3.97
C ASN A 74 0.81 15.34 -2.50
N VAL A 75 0.88 14.09 -2.05
CA VAL A 75 0.62 13.73 -0.66
C VAL A 75 1.84 13.02 -0.07
N ASN A 76 2.05 13.18 1.22
CA ASN A 76 3.12 12.49 1.93
C ASN A 76 2.63 11.11 2.36
N PRO A 77 3.30 10.01 1.99
CA PRO A 77 2.84 8.67 2.32
C PRO A 77 2.75 8.41 3.82
N ILE A 78 3.66 8.97 4.61
CA ILE A 78 3.64 8.80 6.07
C ILE A 78 2.42 9.50 6.67
N ASP A 79 2.17 10.73 6.24
CA ASP A 79 1.05 11.53 6.77
C ASP A 79 -0.30 10.87 6.48
N ILE A 80 -0.51 10.37 5.25
CA ILE A 80 -1.79 9.74 4.90
C ILE A 80 -2.00 8.42 5.64
N ILE A 81 -0.93 7.68 5.93
CA ILE A 81 -1.03 6.43 6.69
C ILE A 81 -1.37 6.75 8.16
N TYR A 82 -0.70 7.71 8.78
CA TYR A 82 -1.02 8.14 10.14
C TYR A 82 -2.47 8.60 10.25
N ALA A 83 -2.91 9.45 9.31
CA ALA A 83 -4.31 9.93 9.32
C ALA A 83 -5.30 8.77 9.20
N LYS A 84 -4.99 7.79 8.37
CA LYS A 84 -5.85 6.60 8.22
C LYS A 84 -5.82 5.72 9.46
N MET A 85 -4.65 5.57 10.10
CA MET A 85 -4.54 4.81 11.36
C MET A 85 -5.42 5.39 12.46
N ASP A 86 -5.49 6.72 12.58
CA ASP A 86 -6.38 7.36 13.55
C ASP A 86 -7.83 6.94 13.35
N LYS A 87 -8.28 6.87 12.09
CA LYS A 87 -9.65 6.42 11.76
C LYS A 87 -9.85 4.93 12.03
N THR A 88 -8.87 4.12 11.65
CA THR A 88 -8.93 2.66 11.79
C THR A 88 -8.96 2.26 13.26
N GLU A 89 -8.16 2.90 14.10
CA GLU A 89 -8.16 2.64 15.54
C GLU A 89 -9.51 2.93 16.19
N LYS A 90 -10.21 3.97 15.71
CA LYS A 90 -11.56 4.28 16.18
C LYS A 90 -12.59 3.24 15.74
N LYS A 91 -12.43 2.68 14.53
CA LYS A 91 -13.33 1.62 14.02
C LYS A 91 -13.14 0.29 14.75
N TYR A 92 -11.94 0.02 15.21
CA TYR A 92 -11.55 -1.24 15.85
C TYR A 92 -10.95 -1.00 17.24
N PRO A 93 -11.77 -0.52 18.21
CA PRO A 93 -11.27 -0.34 19.58
C PRO A 93 -10.85 -1.69 20.18
N VAL A 94 -9.80 -1.67 20.99
CA VAL A 94 -9.15 -2.87 21.52
C VAL A 94 -10.14 -3.80 22.21
N ASP A 95 -11.03 -3.25 23.02
CA ASP A 95 -12.00 -4.04 23.77
C ASP A 95 -12.97 -4.84 22.90
N LYS A 96 -13.23 -4.37 21.65
CA LYS A 96 -14.14 -5.04 20.72
C LYS A 96 -13.42 -5.88 19.69
N ALA A 97 -12.21 -5.47 19.29
CA ALA A 97 -11.50 -6.07 18.16
C ALA A 97 -10.49 -7.14 18.57
N LYS A 98 -10.06 -7.15 19.83
CA LYS A 98 -8.99 -8.05 20.28
C LYS A 98 -9.39 -9.52 20.10
N GLY A 99 -8.55 -10.24 19.35
CA GLY A 99 -8.71 -11.68 19.15
C GLY A 99 -9.73 -12.08 18.09
N VAL A 100 -10.36 -11.11 17.39
CA VAL A 100 -11.35 -11.41 16.34
C VAL A 100 -11.02 -10.63 15.08
N SER A 101 -11.44 -11.16 13.92
CA SER A 101 -11.23 -10.54 12.61
C SER A 101 -12.52 -9.96 12.02
N THR A 102 -13.50 -9.69 12.85
CA THR A 102 -14.81 -9.17 12.44
C THR A 102 -14.69 -7.74 11.91
N LYS A 103 -15.31 -7.46 10.76
CA LYS A 103 -15.30 -6.11 10.18
C LYS A 103 -15.99 -5.11 11.11
N TYR A 104 -15.53 -3.86 11.12
CA TYR A 104 -15.96 -2.84 12.10
C TYR A 104 -17.47 -2.64 12.18
N ASP A 105 -18.17 -2.67 11.05
CA ASP A 105 -19.62 -2.48 11.01
C ASP A 105 -20.36 -3.57 11.80
N LYS A 106 -19.88 -4.81 11.72
CA LYS A 106 -20.44 -5.93 12.49
C LYS A 106 -20.04 -5.89 13.95
N LEU A 107 -18.84 -5.40 14.27
CA LEU A 107 -18.42 -5.19 15.65
C LEU A 107 -19.37 -4.23 16.39
N TRP A 108 -19.72 -3.12 15.75
CA TRP A 108 -20.61 -2.12 16.34
C TRP A 108 -22.05 -2.62 16.44
N LEU A 109 -22.53 -3.39 15.47
CA LEU A 109 -23.85 -4.01 15.51
C LEU A 109 -23.98 -5.00 16.69
N SER A 110 -22.95 -5.81 16.92
CA SER A 110 -22.97 -6.77 18.03
C SER A 110 -22.99 -6.09 19.40
N SER A 111 -22.53 -4.85 19.52
CA SER A 111 -22.56 -4.10 20.77
C SER A 111 -23.95 -3.48 21.08
N ILE A 112 -24.81 -3.40 20.06
CA ILE A 112 -26.17 -2.85 20.20
C ILE A 112 -27.16 -3.95 20.65
N SER A 113 -26.88 -5.17 20.26
CA SER A 113 -27.67 -6.33 20.65
C SER A 113 -27.26 -6.84 22.05
#